data_a74a6ff9cc5839fac6ccd389b1eb9497
#
_entry.id   a74a6ff9cc5839fac6ccd389b1eb9497
#
_cell.length_a   1.000
_cell.length_b   1.000
_cell.length_c   1.000
_cell.angle_alpha   90.00
_cell.angle_beta   90.00
_cell.angle_gamma   90.00
#
_symmetry.space_group_name_H-M   'P 1'
#
loop_
_entity.id
_entity.type
_entity.pdbx_description
1 polymer ?
#
loop_
_entity_poly.entity_id
_entity_poly.type
_entity_poly.pdbx_seq_one_letter_code
_entity_poly.pdbx_strand_id
1 'polypeptide(L)'
;EEQQHLIEKVTGKKTGEFSELSPEQQKEVLAEMKRLTRECMDEYACNFYREKIRSGDDLVWYGRVETERHYKGDDPEVKAGKAKAGERKPGLQLHVHIIVSRMDRSQTVSLSPLSKSRGNRQVLDGREVVVGFDRSQWSARCASRFNQRYGYFLYCRSKDEGLKEYSG
;
A
#
# COMPACT_ATOMS: atom_id res chain seq x y z
N GLU A 1 -12.86 -7.53 -0.27
CA GLU A 1 -13.51 -7.01 0.96
C GLU A 1 -13.03 -5.60 1.30
N GLU A 2 -11.70 -5.35 1.45
CA GLU A 2 -11.14 -4.04 1.77
C GLU A 2 -11.54 -2.95 0.78
N GLN A 3 -11.49 -3.23 -0.52
CA GLN A 3 -11.85 -2.27 -1.55
C GLN A 3 -13.36 -1.96 -1.54
N GLN A 4 -14.21 -2.95 -1.28
CA GLN A 4 -15.64 -2.73 -1.09
C GLN A 4 -15.92 -1.84 0.10
N HIS A 5 -15.22 -2.09 1.22
CA HIS A 5 -15.37 -1.29 2.43
C HIS A 5 -14.94 0.17 2.21
N LEU A 6 -13.82 0.39 1.53
CA LEU A 6 -13.38 1.73 1.16
C LEU A 6 -14.43 2.46 0.31
N ILE A 7 -14.94 1.80 -0.73
CA ILE A 7 -15.95 2.38 -1.61
C ILE A 7 -17.24 2.71 -0.84
N GLU A 8 -17.70 1.79 -0.01
CA GLU A 8 -18.90 1.99 0.82
C GLU A 8 -18.73 3.16 1.79
N LYS A 9 -17.57 3.29 2.43
CA LYS A 9 -17.27 4.41 3.34
C LYS A 9 -17.17 5.75 2.63
N VAL A 10 -16.65 5.79 1.42
CA VAL A 10 -16.46 7.03 0.66
C VAL A 10 -17.75 7.45 -0.04
N THR A 11 -18.49 6.51 -0.64
CA THR A 11 -19.63 6.82 -1.51
C THR A 11 -20.98 6.47 -0.92
N GLY A 12 -21.02 5.71 0.18
CA GLY A 12 -22.25 5.13 0.73
C GLY A 12 -22.84 3.99 -0.11
N LYS A 13 -22.21 3.62 -1.22
CA LYS A 13 -22.69 2.57 -2.13
C LYS A 13 -21.87 1.30 -2.00
N LYS A 14 -22.53 0.18 -1.80
CA LYS A 14 -21.90 -1.14 -1.84
C LYS A 14 -21.94 -1.67 -3.27
N THR A 15 -20.79 -1.93 -3.85
CA THR A 15 -20.67 -2.51 -5.20
C THR A 15 -19.48 -3.46 -5.31
N GLY A 16 -19.56 -4.40 -6.23
CA GLY A 16 -18.47 -5.32 -6.60
C GLY A 16 -17.69 -4.89 -7.82
N GLU A 17 -18.12 -3.83 -8.53
CA GLU A 17 -17.50 -3.35 -9.76
C GLU A 17 -17.34 -1.83 -9.72
N PHE A 18 -16.15 -1.34 -10.06
CA PHE A 18 -15.88 0.10 -10.06
C PHE A 18 -16.70 0.86 -11.10
N SER A 19 -17.01 0.23 -12.23
CA SER A 19 -17.83 0.80 -13.31
C SER A 19 -19.29 1.06 -12.94
N GLU A 20 -19.80 0.46 -11.87
CA GLU A 20 -21.16 0.70 -11.37
C GLU A 20 -21.29 1.99 -10.56
N LEU A 21 -20.19 2.64 -10.25
CA LEU A 21 -20.16 3.94 -9.57
C LEU A 21 -20.44 5.07 -10.57
N SER A 22 -21.12 6.13 -10.11
CA SER A 22 -21.26 7.34 -10.92
C SER A 22 -19.90 8.00 -11.17
N PRO A 23 -19.75 8.84 -12.20
CA PRO A 23 -18.52 9.56 -12.46
C PRO A 23 -18.02 10.36 -11.24
N GLU A 24 -18.92 10.96 -10.48
CA GLU A 24 -18.63 11.71 -9.26
C GLU A 24 -18.10 10.79 -8.16
N GLN A 25 -18.77 9.66 -7.93
CA GLN A 25 -18.34 8.65 -6.97
C GLN A 25 -16.99 8.05 -7.33
N GLN A 26 -16.75 7.75 -8.62
CA GLN A 26 -15.45 7.30 -9.10
C GLN A 26 -14.35 8.31 -8.79
N LYS A 27 -14.62 9.60 -9.02
CA LYS A 27 -13.69 10.69 -8.73
C LYS A 27 -13.37 10.78 -7.24
N GLU A 28 -14.37 10.65 -6.37
CA GLU A 28 -14.21 10.63 -4.92
C GLU A 28 -13.34 9.46 -4.45
N VAL A 29 -13.59 8.25 -4.94
CA VAL A 29 -12.80 7.07 -4.63
C VAL A 29 -11.35 7.23 -5.08
N LEU A 30 -11.11 7.74 -6.29
CA LEU A 30 -9.76 7.99 -6.79
C LEU A 30 -9.02 9.06 -5.98
N ALA A 31 -9.72 10.11 -5.55
CA ALA A 31 -9.14 11.15 -4.69
C ALA A 31 -8.77 10.57 -3.32
N GLU A 32 -9.59 9.70 -2.78
CA GLU A 32 -9.34 9.03 -1.50
C GLU A 32 -8.15 8.05 -1.59
N MET A 33 -8.07 7.28 -2.65
CA MET A 33 -6.92 6.41 -2.93
C MET A 33 -5.61 7.21 -3.00
N LYS A 34 -5.64 8.40 -3.60
CA LYS A 34 -4.47 9.30 -3.64
C LYS A 34 -4.08 9.82 -2.26
N ARG A 35 -5.06 10.15 -1.41
CA ARG A 35 -4.80 10.57 -0.01
C ARG A 35 -4.17 9.44 0.79
N LEU A 36 -4.76 8.26 0.76
CA LEU A 36 -4.21 7.08 1.43
C LEU A 36 -2.79 6.76 0.95
N THR A 37 -2.54 6.89 -0.36
CA THR A 37 -1.21 6.68 -0.92
C THR A 37 -0.19 7.65 -0.35
N ARG A 38 -0.54 8.94 -0.17
CA ARG A 38 0.35 9.92 0.46
C ARG A 38 0.68 9.54 1.91
N GLU A 39 -0.31 9.13 2.69
CA GLU A 39 -0.10 8.65 4.05
C GLU A 39 0.82 7.41 4.10
N CYS A 40 0.64 6.48 3.17
CA CYS A 40 1.53 5.33 3.03
C CYS A 40 2.95 5.74 2.64
N MET A 41 3.12 6.81 1.86
CA MET A 41 4.44 7.34 1.50
C MET A 41 5.11 8.08 2.66
N ASP A 42 4.34 8.69 3.57
CA ASP A 42 4.87 9.21 4.83
C ASP A 42 5.45 8.07 5.68
N GLU A 43 4.72 6.96 5.81
CA GLU A 43 5.21 5.75 6.49
C GLU A 43 6.41 5.13 5.77
N TYR A 44 6.46 5.21 4.44
CA TYR A 44 7.61 4.78 3.64
C TYR A 44 8.85 5.60 3.99
N ALA A 45 8.72 6.91 4.05
CA ALA A 45 9.81 7.82 4.43
C ALA A 45 10.33 7.52 5.85
N CYS A 46 9.43 7.41 6.82
CA CYS A 46 9.77 7.11 8.21
C CYS A 46 10.48 5.77 8.39
N ASN A 47 10.24 4.81 7.49
CA ASN A 47 10.82 3.48 7.54
C ASN A 47 12.33 3.44 7.22
N PHE A 48 12.89 4.51 6.67
CA PHE A 48 14.35 4.64 6.48
C PHE A 48 15.09 5.04 7.76
N TYR A 49 14.38 5.51 8.79
CA TYR A 49 14.98 5.96 10.06
C TYR A 49 16.09 7.00 9.89
N ARG A 50 15.94 7.89 8.91
CA ARG A 50 16.88 8.97 8.62
C ARG A 50 16.34 10.30 9.15
N GLU A 51 17.20 11.06 9.83
CA GLU A 51 16.82 12.33 10.44
C GLU A 51 16.26 13.36 9.45
N LYS A 52 16.77 13.35 8.22
CA LYS A 52 16.36 14.24 7.13
C LYS A 52 15.15 13.73 6.32
N ILE A 53 14.70 12.50 6.55
CA ILE A 53 13.61 11.87 5.79
C ILE A 53 12.48 11.54 6.75
N ARG A 54 11.50 12.45 6.83
CA ARG A 54 10.41 12.39 7.82
C ARG A 54 9.03 12.16 7.21
N SER A 55 8.86 12.55 5.96
CA SER A 55 7.59 12.44 5.25
C SER A 55 7.78 12.12 3.78
N GLY A 56 6.71 11.79 3.09
CA GLY A 56 6.70 11.58 1.64
C GLY A 56 7.16 12.80 0.85
N ASP A 57 7.09 14.00 1.43
CA ASP A 57 7.56 15.23 0.81
C ASP A 57 9.10 15.33 0.73
N ASP A 58 9.81 14.57 1.57
CA ASP A 58 11.27 14.46 1.53
C ASP A 58 11.75 13.47 0.44
N LEU A 59 10.82 12.71 -0.12
CA LEU A 59 11.06 11.74 -1.19
C LEU A 59 10.80 12.36 -2.57
N VAL A 60 11.36 11.75 -3.59
CA VAL A 60 10.96 11.95 -4.98
C VAL A 60 10.23 10.69 -5.44
N TRP A 61 8.93 10.79 -5.60
CA TRP A 61 8.11 9.66 -5.96
C TRP A 61 6.95 10.05 -6.87
N TYR A 62 6.45 9.08 -7.61
CA TYR A 62 5.27 9.19 -8.45
C TYR A 62 4.36 8.00 -8.20
N GLY A 63 3.06 8.26 -8.06
CA GLY A 63 2.03 7.25 -7.89
C GLY A 63 0.92 7.38 -8.93
N ARG A 64 0.49 6.24 -9.48
CA ARG A 64 -0.64 6.14 -10.40
C ARG A 64 -1.66 5.15 -9.83
N VAL A 65 -2.88 5.64 -9.62
CA VAL A 65 -4.02 4.79 -9.26
C VAL A 65 -4.57 4.14 -10.51
N GLU A 66 -4.77 2.83 -10.46
CA GLU A 66 -5.41 2.05 -11.51
C GLU A 66 -6.61 1.29 -10.95
N THR A 67 -7.65 1.18 -11.76
CA THR A 67 -8.94 0.58 -11.36
C THR A 67 -9.14 -0.80 -11.94
N GLU A 68 -8.32 -1.20 -12.89
CA GLU A 68 -8.43 -2.45 -13.62
C GLU A 68 -7.13 -3.24 -13.60
N ARG A 69 -7.26 -4.55 -13.68
CA ARG A 69 -6.15 -5.47 -13.94
C ARG A 69 -6.53 -6.40 -15.07
N HIS A 70 -5.55 -6.80 -15.86
CA HIS A 70 -5.70 -7.74 -16.95
C HIS A 70 -4.93 -9.02 -16.68
N TYR A 71 -5.44 -10.13 -17.18
CA TYR A 71 -4.75 -11.40 -17.08
C TYR A 71 -3.46 -11.40 -17.88
N LYS A 72 -2.40 -11.92 -17.28
CA LYS A 72 -1.12 -12.16 -17.95
C LYS A 72 -1.06 -13.59 -18.43
N GLY A 73 -0.20 -13.87 -19.42
CA GLY A 73 -0.05 -15.21 -19.97
C GLY A 73 0.40 -16.27 -18.97
N ASP A 74 1.06 -15.85 -17.87
CA ASP A 74 1.53 -16.70 -16.79
C ASP A 74 0.53 -16.88 -15.63
N ASP A 75 -0.60 -16.15 -15.67
CA ASP A 75 -1.64 -16.27 -14.64
C ASP A 75 -2.24 -17.71 -14.62
N PRO A 76 -2.53 -18.26 -13.44
CA PRO A 76 -3.06 -19.62 -13.30
C PRO A 76 -4.36 -19.87 -14.09
N GLU A 77 -5.24 -18.87 -14.12
CA GLU A 77 -6.51 -18.92 -14.84
C GLU A 77 -6.32 -19.03 -16.36
N VAL A 78 -5.30 -18.37 -16.89
CA VAL A 78 -4.96 -18.46 -18.32
C VAL A 78 -4.34 -19.81 -18.64
N LYS A 79 -3.44 -20.31 -17.80
CA LYS A 79 -2.87 -21.65 -17.93
C LYS A 79 -3.90 -22.75 -17.84
N ALA A 80 -4.95 -22.55 -17.02
CA ALA A 80 -6.06 -23.48 -16.86
C ALA A 80 -7.14 -23.34 -17.96
N GLY A 81 -6.98 -22.41 -18.91
CA GLY A 81 -7.95 -22.16 -19.99
C GLY A 81 -9.26 -21.49 -19.52
N LYS A 82 -9.28 -20.94 -18.31
CA LYS A 82 -10.45 -20.27 -17.72
C LYS A 82 -10.56 -18.79 -18.11
N ALA A 83 -9.47 -18.19 -18.54
CA ALA A 83 -9.39 -16.80 -19.00
C ALA A 83 -8.38 -16.67 -20.11
N LYS A 84 -8.40 -15.55 -20.83
CA LYS A 84 -7.45 -15.24 -21.90
C LYS A 84 -6.46 -14.17 -21.45
N ALA A 85 -5.22 -14.25 -21.90
CA ALA A 85 -4.24 -13.20 -21.69
C ALA A 85 -4.75 -11.88 -22.28
N GLY A 86 -4.65 -10.77 -21.52
CA GLY A 86 -5.17 -9.46 -21.91
C GLY A 86 -6.64 -9.22 -21.55
N GLU A 87 -7.38 -10.24 -21.13
CA GLU A 87 -8.76 -10.07 -20.66
C GLU A 87 -8.79 -9.37 -19.30
N ARG A 88 -9.79 -8.51 -19.06
CA ARG A 88 -9.96 -7.81 -17.78
C ARG A 88 -10.29 -8.78 -16.64
N LYS A 89 -9.63 -8.66 -15.51
CA LYS A 89 -9.97 -9.40 -14.29
C LYS A 89 -11.28 -8.88 -13.71
N PRO A 90 -12.21 -9.76 -13.30
CA PRO A 90 -13.49 -9.36 -12.74
C PRO A 90 -13.34 -8.74 -11.36
N GLY A 91 -14.36 -8.02 -10.93
CA GLY A 91 -14.48 -7.43 -9.61
C GLY A 91 -13.66 -6.16 -9.43
N LEU A 92 -13.55 -5.75 -8.17
CA LEU A 92 -12.77 -4.57 -7.80
C LEU A 92 -11.26 -4.86 -7.89
N GLN A 93 -10.57 -4.06 -8.67
CA GLN A 93 -9.14 -4.21 -8.95
C GLN A 93 -8.34 -2.93 -8.66
N LEU A 94 -8.82 -2.11 -7.70
CA LEU A 94 -8.16 -0.88 -7.31
C LEU A 94 -6.74 -1.15 -6.79
N HIS A 95 -5.76 -0.46 -7.35
CA HIS A 95 -4.37 -0.54 -6.90
C HIS A 95 -3.58 0.70 -7.29
N VAL A 96 -2.40 0.84 -6.70
CA VAL A 96 -1.51 1.97 -6.97
C VAL A 96 -0.15 1.45 -7.39
N HIS A 97 0.35 1.92 -8.53
CA HIS A 97 1.74 1.77 -8.92
C HIS A 97 2.54 2.94 -8.39
N ILE A 98 3.62 2.66 -7.66
CA ILE A 98 4.47 3.69 -7.08
C ILE A 98 5.91 3.48 -7.55
N ILE A 99 6.52 4.55 -8.04
CA ILE A 99 7.95 4.61 -8.38
C ILE A 99 8.60 5.60 -7.43
N VAL A 100 9.67 5.18 -6.77
CA VAL A 100 10.41 6.02 -5.81
C VAL A 100 11.85 6.15 -6.29
N SER A 101 12.36 7.38 -6.30
CA SER A 101 13.78 7.65 -6.56
C SER A 101 14.65 7.04 -5.47
N ARG A 102 15.87 6.65 -5.84
CA ARG A 102 16.89 6.20 -4.90
C ARG A 102 17.57 7.34 -4.13
N MET A 103 17.25 8.57 -4.45
CA MET A 103 17.74 9.76 -3.76
C MET A 103 16.54 10.53 -3.18
N ASP A 104 16.77 11.16 -2.04
CA ASP A 104 15.82 12.08 -1.43
C ASP A 104 15.64 13.34 -2.30
N ARG A 105 14.68 14.19 -1.94
CA ARG A 105 14.40 15.44 -2.66
C ARG A 105 15.60 16.39 -2.67
N SER A 106 16.40 16.43 -1.61
CA SER A 106 17.60 17.27 -1.54
C SER A 106 18.78 16.72 -2.34
N GLN A 107 18.68 15.49 -2.87
CA GLN A 107 19.75 14.77 -3.58
C GLN A 107 21.01 14.52 -2.72
N THR A 108 20.86 14.50 -1.40
CA THR A 108 21.99 14.32 -0.47
C THR A 108 21.98 12.97 0.24
N VAL A 109 20.81 12.31 0.32
CA VAL A 109 20.63 11.04 1.04
C VAL A 109 20.28 9.92 0.07
N SER A 110 21.09 8.88 0.04
CA SER A 110 20.75 7.66 -0.71
C SER A 110 19.70 6.85 0.04
N LEU A 111 18.62 6.53 -0.64
CA LEU A 111 17.47 5.78 -0.16
C LEU A 111 17.37 4.39 -0.80
N SER A 112 18.51 3.84 -1.24
CA SER A 112 18.50 2.49 -1.79
C SER A 112 18.17 1.50 -0.67
N PRO A 113 16.97 0.89 -0.68
CA PRO A 113 16.72 -0.25 0.19
C PRO A 113 17.55 -1.40 -0.35
N LEU A 114 18.75 -1.58 0.18
CA LEU A 114 19.54 -2.76 -0.11
C LEU A 114 18.68 -3.95 0.28
N SER A 115 18.27 -4.73 -0.69
CA SER A 115 17.35 -5.85 -0.56
C SER A 115 17.82 -6.94 0.42
N LYS A 116 19.02 -6.83 0.93
CA LYS A 116 19.66 -7.76 1.88
C LYS A 116 19.75 -7.24 3.31
N SER A 117 19.52 -5.95 3.57
CA SER A 117 19.56 -5.42 4.94
C SER A 117 18.18 -5.54 5.59
N ARG A 118 17.85 -6.72 6.07
CA ARG A 118 16.70 -6.91 6.95
C ARG A 118 17.04 -6.29 8.31
N GLY A 119 16.61 -5.04 8.53
CA GLY A 119 16.59 -4.42 9.85
C GLY A 119 17.90 -4.56 10.66
N ASN A 120 19.05 -4.58 10.02
CA ASN A 120 20.32 -4.73 10.72
C ASN A 120 20.63 -3.44 11.47
N ARG A 121 20.69 -3.53 12.78
CA ARG A 121 21.26 -2.50 13.62
C ARG A 121 22.77 -2.47 13.36
N GLN A 122 23.26 -1.33 12.91
CA GLN A 122 24.69 -1.08 12.73
C GLN A 122 25.12 0.05 13.68
N VAL A 123 26.33 -0.06 14.19
CA VAL A 123 26.94 1.02 14.97
C VAL A 123 27.72 1.90 14.00
N LEU A 124 27.27 3.11 13.74
CA LEU A 124 27.96 4.14 12.99
C LEU A 124 28.37 5.25 13.97
N ASP A 125 29.66 5.52 14.05
CA ASP A 125 30.22 6.54 14.96
C ASP A 125 29.78 6.40 16.43
N GLY A 126 29.75 5.17 16.94
CA GLY A 126 29.35 4.88 18.33
C GLY A 126 27.84 4.96 18.61
N ARG A 127 27.02 5.21 17.59
CA ARG A 127 25.55 5.23 17.71
C ARG A 127 24.94 4.03 16.99
N GLU A 128 23.97 3.41 17.65
CA GLU A 128 23.18 2.33 17.03
C GLU A 128 22.22 2.94 15.99
N VAL A 129 22.41 2.55 14.72
CA VAL A 129 21.60 3.01 13.60
C VAL A 129 20.90 1.82 12.96
N VAL A 130 19.60 1.92 12.75
CA VAL A 130 18.86 0.95 11.94
C VAL A 130 19.13 1.24 10.48
N VAL A 131 19.75 0.29 9.78
CA VAL A 131 20.08 0.40 8.36
C VAL A 131 19.18 -0.51 7.56
N GLY A 132 18.49 0.04 6.57
CA GLY A 132 17.67 -0.71 5.66
C GLY A 132 16.19 -0.35 5.72
N PHE A 133 15.43 -0.95 4.80
CA PHE A 133 13.99 -0.76 4.66
C PHE A 133 13.27 -2.06 5.04
N ASP A 134 12.38 -1.99 6.03
CA ASP A 134 11.55 -3.12 6.44
C ASP A 134 10.19 -3.06 5.72
N ARG A 135 10.06 -3.90 4.68
CA ARG A 135 8.82 -3.99 3.89
C ARG A 135 7.63 -4.48 4.70
N SER A 136 7.86 -5.41 5.63
CA SER A 136 6.79 -5.96 6.46
C SER A 136 6.24 -4.91 7.41
N GLN A 137 7.12 -4.12 8.02
CA GLN A 137 6.74 -3.01 8.88
C GLN A 137 6.00 -1.91 8.10
N TRP A 138 6.48 -1.55 6.91
CA TRP A 138 5.78 -0.60 6.06
C TRP A 138 4.38 -1.08 5.68
N SER A 139 4.25 -2.33 5.24
CA SER A 139 2.95 -2.94 4.92
C SER A 139 2.00 -2.91 6.11
N ALA A 140 2.47 -3.28 7.30
CA ALA A 140 1.69 -3.26 8.53
C ALA A 140 1.22 -1.83 8.90
N ARG A 141 2.09 -0.83 8.74
CA ARG A 141 1.73 0.57 8.98
C ARG A 141 0.71 1.10 7.98
N CYS A 142 0.85 0.76 6.69
CA CYS A 142 -0.15 1.10 5.68
C CYS A 142 -1.52 0.46 5.99
N ALA A 143 -1.55 -0.80 6.40
CA ALA A 143 -2.77 -1.48 6.84
C ALA A 143 -3.38 -0.80 8.08
N SER A 144 -2.55 -0.40 9.04
CA SER A 144 -3.01 0.35 10.22
C SER A 144 -3.63 1.70 9.84
N ARG A 145 -3.03 2.45 8.91
CA ARG A 145 -3.60 3.69 8.39
C ARG A 145 -4.96 3.47 7.73
N PHE A 146 -5.07 2.43 6.93
CA PHE A 146 -6.33 2.03 6.30
C PHE A 146 -7.39 1.71 7.36
N ASN A 147 -7.05 0.88 8.34
CA ASN A 147 -7.96 0.48 9.42
C ASN A 147 -8.45 1.68 10.24
N GLN A 148 -7.54 2.56 10.64
CA GLN A 148 -7.87 3.77 11.39
C GLN A 148 -8.78 4.70 10.59
N ARG A 149 -8.50 4.88 9.29
CA ARG A 149 -9.22 5.81 8.44
C ARG A 149 -10.63 5.35 8.11
N TYR A 150 -10.81 4.06 7.85
CA TYR A 150 -12.08 3.50 7.40
C TYR A 150 -12.81 2.66 8.45
N GLY A 151 -12.26 2.50 9.64
CA GLY A 151 -12.82 1.64 10.66
C GLY A 151 -12.89 0.18 10.22
N TYR A 152 -11.90 -0.26 9.45
CA TYR A 152 -11.83 -1.62 8.94
C TYR A 152 -10.90 -2.45 9.82
N PHE A 153 -11.48 -3.40 10.54
CA PHE A 153 -10.71 -4.30 11.38
C PHE A 153 -10.65 -5.67 10.73
N LEU A 154 -9.50 -6.01 10.16
CA LEU A 154 -9.20 -7.37 9.76
C LEU A 154 -9.12 -8.23 11.03
N TYR A 155 -10.00 -9.21 11.15
CA TYR A 155 -9.79 -10.31 12.06
C TYR A 155 -8.58 -11.10 11.57
N CYS A 156 -7.40 -10.86 12.16
CA CYS A 156 -6.28 -11.77 12.00
C CYS A 156 -6.68 -13.11 12.63
N ARG A 157 -7.16 -14.03 11.80
CA ARG A 157 -7.14 -15.44 12.15
C ARG A 157 -5.67 -15.88 12.19
N SER A 158 -5.04 -15.79 13.35
CA SER A 158 -3.89 -16.61 13.63
C SER A 158 -4.38 -18.06 13.67
N LYS A 159 -3.73 -18.93 12.92
CA LYS A 159 -4.10 -20.34 12.82
C LYS A 159 -3.96 -21.11 14.15
N ASP A 160 -3.45 -20.50 15.22
CA ASP A 160 -3.09 -21.20 16.44
C ASP A 160 -3.51 -20.56 17.78
N GLU A 161 -4.27 -19.46 17.81
CA GLU A 161 -4.75 -18.96 19.11
C GLU A 161 -6.15 -18.35 18.98
N GLY A 162 -7.01 -18.72 19.95
CA GLY A 162 -8.39 -18.30 20.03
C GLY A 162 -8.56 -16.76 20.04
N LEU A 163 -9.69 -16.32 19.51
CA LEU A 163 -10.18 -14.95 19.45
C LEU A 163 -9.75 -14.11 20.66
N LYS A 164 -8.88 -13.13 20.41
CA LYS A 164 -8.74 -11.98 21.32
C LYS A 164 -9.38 -10.77 20.63
N GLU A 165 -10.53 -10.35 21.16
CA GLU A 165 -11.10 -9.05 20.86
C GLU A 165 -10.15 -7.97 21.37
N TYR A 166 -9.69 -7.10 20.47
CA TYR A 166 -9.11 -5.83 20.83
C TYR A 166 -10.20 -4.76 20.76
N SER A 167 -10.91 -4.56 21.86
CA SER A 167 -11.67 -3.34 22.12
C SER A 167 -10.77 -2.39 22.89
N GLY A 168 -10.50 -1.21 22.32
CA GLY A 168 -9.79 -0.10 22.93
C GLY A 168 -9.94 1.13 22.05
#